data_9da9d96036c9ea2736f824c6cde8626c
#
_entry.id   9da9d96036c9ea2736f824c6cde8626c
#
_cell.length_a   1.000
_cell.length_b   1.000
_cell.length_c   1.000
_cell.angle_alpha   90.00
_cell.angle_beta   90.00
_cell.angle_gamma   90.00
#
_symmetry.space_group_name_H-M   'P 1'
#
loop_
_entity.id
_entity.type
_entity.pdbx_description
1 polymer ?
#
loop_
_entity_poly.entity_id
_entity_poly.type
_entity_poly.pdbx_seq_one_letter_code
_entity_poly.pdbx_strand_id
1 'polypeptide(L)'
;MDSSEKKILIIDDNKDIRDLMRIILEKVNFSVSESEDGSSGLTAAREVKPDLILLDVMMPGLSGFDVLQQIRIEKDSQLREVPIMMITAKSQSEDIDRALALGATGYIVKPFRQAKFIERVNLLLGIEG
;
A
#
# COMPACT_ATOMS: atom_id res chain seq x y z
N MET A 1 -6.08 20.55 3.22
CA MET A 1 -6.76 19.31 3.67
C MET A 1 -5.94 18.67 4.78
N ASP A 2 -6.59 18.20 5.81
CA ASP A 2 -5.92 17.62 6.97
C ASP A 2 -5.59 16.14 6.71
N SER A 3 -4.29 15.81 6.66
CA SER A 3 -3.84 14.45 6.43
C SER A 3 -4.07 13.53 7.64
N SER A 4 -4.29 14.09 8.83
CA SER A 4 -4.47 13.29 10.05
C SER A 4 -5.71 12.39 10.00
N GLU A 5 -6.67 12.69 9.12
CA GLU A 5 -7.86 11.86 8.95
C GLU A 5 -7.66 10.70 7.99
N LYS A 6 -6.57 10.70 7.22
CA LYS A 6 -6.32 9.65 6.23
C LYS A 6 -5.69 8.43 6.88
N LYS A 7 -6.21 7.26 6.52
CA LYS A 7 -5.76 5.97 7.04
C LYS A 7 -4.96 5.24 5.98
N ILE A 8 -3.77 4.81 6.34
CA ILE A 8 -2.90 4.04 5.44
C ILE A 8 -2.63 2.68 6.06
N LEU A 9 -2.83 1.62 5.28
CA LEU A 9 -2.51 0.26 5.69
C LEU A 9 -1.25 -0.19 4.96
N ILE A 10 -0.26 -0.63 5.73
CA ILE A 10 0.99 -1.17 5.20
C ILE A 10 0.94 -2.69 5.32
N ILE A 11 1.14 -3.38 4.20
CA ILE A 11 1.22 -4.85 4.15
C ILE A 11 2.58 -5.24 3.61
N ASP A 12 3.48 -5.68 4.49
CA ASP A 12 4.87 -6.02 4.14
C ASP A 12 5.41 -6.96 5.22
N ASP A 13 6.09 -8.03 4.85
CA ASP A 13 6.62 -8.99 5.82
C ASP A 13 7.90 -8.51 6.51
N ASN A 14 8.53 -7.47 6.01
CA ASN A 14 9.76 -6.92 6.59
C ASN A 14 9.44 -5.85 7.63
N LYS A 15 9.70 -6.17 8.90
CA LYS A 15 9.41 -5.26 10.01
C LYS A 15 10.16 -3.93 9.90
N ASP A 16 11.42 -3.97 9.50
CA ASP A 16 12.23 -2.75 9.42
C ASP A 16 11.68 -1.77 8.37
N ILE A 17 11.20 -2.30 7.25
CA ILE A 17 10.57 -1.47 6.21
C ILE A 17 9.24 -0.92 6.71
N ARG A 18 8.44 -1.73 7.41
CA ARG A 18 7.18 -1.23 7.97
C ARG A 18 7.45 -0.11 8.98
N ASP A 19 8.43 -0.30 9.86
CA ASP A 19 8.79 0.72 10.86
C ASP A 19 9.23 2.02 10.19
N LEU A 20 10.06 1.91 9.15
CA LEU A 20 10.52 3.10 8.40
C LEU A 20 9.35 3.85 7.78
N MET A 21 8.48 3.14 7.06
CA MET A 21 7.33 3.76 6.41
C MET A 21 6.39 4.38 7.44
N ARG A 22 6.14 3.69 8.56
CA ARG A 22 5.31 4.22 9.64
C ARG A 22 5.87 5.53 10.18
N ILE A 23 7.16 5.56 10.49
CA ILE A 23 7.80 6.78 11.01
C ILE A 23 7.64 7.95 10.04
N ILE A 24 7.90 7.71 8.76
CA ILE A 24 7.76 8.75 7.74
C ILE A 24 6.32 9.26 7.67
N LEU A 25 5.36 8.36 7.62
CA LEU A 25 3.95 8.71 7.44
C LEU A 25 3.36 9.37 8.67
N GLU A 26 3.71 8.90 9.86
CA GLU A 26 3.19 9.50 11.10
C GLU A 26 3.72 10.91 11.34
N LYS A 27 4.91 11.22 10.85
CA LYS A 27 5.46 12.57 10.92
C LYS A 27 4.64 13.59 10.15
N VAL A 28 3.91 13.15 9.12
CA VAL A 28 3.03 14.02 8.34
C VAL A 28 1.55 13.74 8.64
N ASN A 29 1.30 13.21 9.83
CA ASN A 29 -0.01 13.07 10.46
C ASN A 29 -0.98 12.08 9.80
N PHE A 30 -0.48 11.07 9.10
CA PHE A 30 -1.31 9.97 8.65
C PHE A 30 -1.52 8.97 9.79
N SER A 31 -2.68 8.32 9.79
CA SER A 31 -2.99 7.21 10.69
C SER A 31 -2.53 5.92 10.02
N VAL A 32 -1.67 5.15 10.65
CA VAL A 32 -1.02 3.98 10.03
C VAL A 32 -1.39 2.70 10.75
N SER A 33 -1.78 1.69 9.96
CA SER A 33 -1.98 0.32 10.42
C SER A 33 -0.99 -0.57 9.67
N GLU A 34 -0.61 -1.70 10.27
CA GLU A 34 0.36 -2.62 9.66
C GLU A 34 -0.15 -4.05 9.68
N SER A 35 0.25 -4.81 8.66
CA SER A 35 0.08 -6.26 8.61
C SER A 35 1.36 -6.88 8.06
N GLU A 36 1.72 -8.06 8.56
CA GLU A 36 2.99 -8.70 8.20
C GLU A 36 2.85 -9.74 7.08
N ASP A 37 1.63 -10.05 6.66
CA ASP A 37 1.39 -10.98 5.56
C ASP A 37 0.09 -10.66 4.84
N GLY A 38 -0.15 -11.35 3.71
CA GLY A 38 -1.31 -11.09 2.87
C GLY A 38 -2.64 -11.41 3.54
N SER A 39 -2.69 -12.50 4.28
CA SER A 39 -3.92 -12.93 4.94
C SER A 39 -4.37 -11.94 6.00
N SER A 40 -3.46 -11.54 6.90
CA SER A 40 -3.77 -10.54 7.92
C SER A 40 -4.03 -9.18 7.28
N GLY A 41 -3.36 -8.88 6.17
CA GLY A 41 -3.58 -7.67 5.41
C GLY A 41 -4.98 -7.56 4.85
N LEU A 42 -5.51 -8.64 4.30
CA LEU A 42 -6.89 -8.67 3.80
C LEU A 42 -7.90 -8.46 4.93
N THR A 43 -7.69 -9.11 6.07
CA THR A 43 -8.54 -8.92 7.24
C THR A 43 -8.49 -7.46 7.71
N ALA A 44 -7.30 -6.90 7.83
CA ALA A 44 -7.12 -5.51 8.25
C ALA A 44 -7.77 -4.52 7.27
N ALA A 45 -7.65 -4.78 5.97
CA ALA A 45 -8.26 -3.91 4.95
C ALA A 45 -9.78 -3.86 5.10
N ARG A 46 -10.40 -5.00 5.40
CA ARG A 46 -11.85 -5.07 5.60
C ARG A 46 -12.30 -4.35 6.87
N GLU A 47 -11.50 -4.43 7.93
CA GLU A 47 -11.81 -3.82 9.22
C GLU A 47 -11.53 -2.32 9.26
N VAL A 48 -10.37 -1.92 8.78
CA VAL A 48 -9.89 -0.54 8.86
C VAL A 48 -10.51 0.33 7.77
N LYS A 49 -10.76 -0.22 6.62
CA LYS A 49 -11.20 0.50 5.41
C LYS A 49 -10.26 1.67 5.13
N PRO A 50 -9.00 1.38 4.77
CA PRO A 50 -8.00 2.43 4.58
C PRO A 50 -8.30 3.29 3.36
N ASP A 51 -7.69 4.47 3.34
CA ASP A 51 -7.74 5.38 2.20
C ASP A 51 -6.66 5.05 1.17
N LEU A 52 -5.62 4.32 1.60
CA LEU A 52 -4.51 3.89 0.75
C LEU A 52 -3.92 2.62 1.33
N ILE A 53 -3.56 1.67 0.47
CA ILE A 53 -2.83 0.47 0.86
C ILE A 53 -1.44 0.50 0.22
N LEU A 54 -0.42 0.27 1.03
CA LEU A 54 0.97 0.08 0.59
C LEU A 54 1.27 -1.40 0.70
N LEU A 55 1.62 -2.06 -0.40
CA LEU A 55 1.60 -3.51 -0.50
C LEU A 55 2.88 -4.02 -1.17
N ASP A 56 3.60 -4.90 -0.48
CA ASP A 56 4.75 -5.58 -1.08
C ASP A 56 4.29 -6.76 -1.93
N VAL A 57 4.98 -7.00 -3.03
CA VAL A 57 4.73 -8.15 -3.90
C VAL A 57 5.26 -9.44 -3.25
N MET A 58 6.47 -9.37 -2.68
CA MET A 58 7.19 -10.55 -2.20
C MET A 58 6.92 -10.84 -0.73
N MET A 59 5.94 -11.71 -0.48
CA MET A 59 5.60 -12.15 0.87
C MET A 59 5.37 -13.67 0.87
N PRO A 60 5.70 -14.36 1.98
CA PRO A 60 5.37 -15.78 2.09
C PRO A 60 3.85 -15.97 2.13
N GLY A 61 3.37 -17.08 1.59
CA GLY A 61 1.94 -17.35 1.47
C GLY A 61 1.32 -16.58 0.32
N LEU A 62 0.33 -15.75 0.59
CA LEU A 62 -0.27 -14.90 -0.44
C LEU A 62 0.72 -13.82 -0.87
N SER A 63 1.00 -13.74 -2.17
CA SER A 63 1.82 -12.66 -2.71
C SER A 63 1.03 -11.36 -2.75
N GLY A 64 1.74 -10.24 -2.97
CA GLY A 64 1.06 -8.95 -3.15
C GLY A 64 0.12 -8.96 -4.34
N PHE A 65 0.45 -9.69 -5.40
CA PHE A 65 -0.44 -9.83 -6.56
C PHE A 65 -1.75 -10.52 -6.15
N ASP A 66 -1.67 -11.56 -5.31
CA ASP A 66 -2.85 -12.27 -4.82
C ASP A 66 -3.74 -11.35 -3.98
N VAL A 67 -3.11 -10.59 -3.08
CA VAL A 67 -3.83 -9.64 -2.22
C VAL A 67 -4.54 -8.58 -3.07
N LEU A 68 -3.83 -8.04 -4.06
CA LEU A 68 -4.37 -7.03 -4.98
C LEU A 68 -5.61 -7.57 -5.70
N GLN A 69 -5.54 -8.78 -6.24
CA GLN A 69 -6.68 -9.41 -6.93
C GLN A 69 -7.87 -9.59 -5.98
N GLN A 70 -7.62 -10.05 -4.76
CA GLN A 70 -8.67 -10.26 -3.77
C GLN A 70 -9.38 -8.95 -3.42
N ILE A 71 -8.62 -7.87 -3.25
CA ILE A 71 -9.22 -6.57 -2.93
C ILE A 71 -10.06 -6.05 -4.09
N ARG A 72 -9.59 -6.22 -5.32
CA ARG A 72 -10.30 -5.70 -6.50
C ARG A 72 -11.61 -6.42 -6.82
N ILE A 73 -11.89 -7.54 -6.15
CA ILE A 73 -13.16 -8.26 -6.29
C ILE A 73 -14.04 -8.18 -5.03
N GLU A 74 -13.67 -7.35 -4.05
CA GLU A 74 -14.48 -7.16 -2.85
C GLU A 74 -15.85 -6.56 -3.20
N LYS A 75 -16.87 -6.94 -2.43
CA LYS A 75 -18.24 -6.45 -2.64
C LYS A 75 -18.39 -4.99 -2.21
N ASP A 76 -17.70 -4.60 -1.15
CA ASP A 76 -17.69 -3.20 -0.69
C ASP A 76 -16.94 -2.36 -1.72
N SER A 77 -17.64 -1.44 -2.38
CA SER A 77 -17.04 -0.63 -3.45
C SER A 77 -15.91 0.27 -2.95
N GLN A 78 -15.99 0.75 -1.73
CA GLN A 78 -14.94 1.59 -1.15
C GLN A 78 -13.64 0.80 -1.04
N LEU A 79 -13.70 -0.43 -0.54
CA LEU A 79 -12.54 -1.30 -0.45
C LEU A 79 -12.08 -1.77 -1.83
N ARG A 80 -13.02 -2.18 -2.68
CA ARG A 80 -12.70 -2.65 -4.03
C ARG A 80 -11.91 -1.64 -4.84
N GLU A 81 -12.17 -0.34 -4.65
CA GLU A 81 -11.58 0.73 -5.45
C GLU A 81 -10.49 1.51 -4.71
N VAL A 82 -10.09 1.06 -3.51
CA VAL A 82 -9.07 1.77 -2.74
C VAL A 82 -7.76 1.87 -3.52
N PRO A 83 -7.09 3.03 -3.50
CA PRO A 83 -5.76 3.14 -4.10
C PRO A 83 -4.80 2.15 -3.47
N ILE A 84 -4.05 1.42 -4.30
CA ILE A 84 -3.05 0.46 -3.85
C ILE A 84 -1.74 0.77 -4.55
N MET A 85 -0.71 1.09 -3.78
CA MET A 85 0.63 1.31 -4.31
C MET A 85 1.50 0.12 -3.92
N MET A 86 2.07 -0.55 -4.93
CA MET A 86 3.03 -1.62 -4.70
C MET A 86 4.35 -1.01 -4.29
N ILE A 87 4.98 -1.54 -3.24
CA ILE A 87 6.30 -1.09 -2.77
C ILE A 87 7.15 -2.35 -2.59
N THR A 88 8.06 -2.61 -3.53
CA THR A 88 8.72 -3.90 -3.61
C THR A 88 10.11 -3.78 -4.23
N ALA A 89 10.96 -4.79 -3.97
CA ALA A 89 12.27 -4.91 -4.62
C ALA A 89 12.17 -5.40 -6.06
N LYS A 90 11.00 -5.89 -6.49
CA LYS A 90 10.80 -6.34 -7.88
C LYS A 90 10.80 -5.14 -8.82
N SER A 91 11.78 -5.09 -9.72
CA SER A 91 12.02 -3.94 -10.60
C SER A 91 11.83 -4.23 -12.09
N GLN A 92 11.47 -5.46 -12.45
CA GLN A 92 11.29 -5.82 -13.85
C GLN A 92 10.02 -5.20 -14.42
N SER A 93 10.07 -4.79 -15.68
CA SER A 93 8.91 -4.18 -16.33
C SER A 93 7.69 -5.11 -16.36
N GLU A 94 7.92 -6.42 -16.44
CA GLU A 94 6.85 -7.42 -16.42
C GLU A 94 6.10 -7.40 -15.11
N ASP A 95 6.81 -7.21 -13.97
CA ASP A 95 6.17 -7.14 -12.64
C ASP A 95 5.32 -5.88 -12.52
N ILE A 96 5.85 -4.76 -13.01
CA ILE A 96 5.13 -3.48 -13.01
C ILE A 96 3.88 -3.59 -13.87
N ASP A 97 4.02 -4.10 -15.08
CA ASP A 97 2.91 -4.28 -16.02
C ASP A 97 1.84 -5.20 -15.43
N ARG A 98 2.26 -6.29 -14.79
CA ARG A 98 1.34 -7.22 -14.14
C ARG A 98 0.55 -6.55 -13.02
N ALA A 99 1.23 -5.78 -12.17
CA ALA A 99 0.58 -5.07 -11.07
C ALA A 99 -0.47 -4.09 -11.61
N LEU A 100 -0.11 -3.30 -12.61
CA LEU A 100 -1.03 -2.33 -13.21
C LEU A 100 -2.22 -3.03 -13.87
N ALA A 101 -1.97 -4.15 -14.57
CA ALA A 101 -3.03 -4.94 -15.20
C ALA A 101 -4.00 -5.52 -14.16
N LEU A 102 -3.51 -5.84 -12.96
CA LEU A 102 -4.33 -6.36 -11.88
C LEU A 102 -5.04 -5.25 -11.08
N GLY A 103 -4.78 -4.00 -11.40
CA GLY A 103 -5.48 -2.87 -10.81
C GLY A 103 -4.70 -2.09 -9.74
N ALA A 104 -3.37 -2.22 -9.70
CA ALA A 104 -2.56 -1.38 -8.84
C ALA A 104 -2.63 0.07 -9.32
N THR A 105 -2.62 1.01 -8.37
CA THR A 105 -2.71 2.43 -8.66
C THR A 105 -1.34 3.06 -8.81
N GLY A 106 -0.31 2.46 -8.22
CA GLY A 106 1.06 2.94 -8.31
C GLY A 106 2.06 1.85 -7.99
N TYR A 107 3.34 2.15 -8.22
CA TYR A 107 4.42 1.19 -8.03
C TYR A 107 5.71 1.94 -7.68
N ILE A 108 6.34 1.55 -6.58
CA ILE A 108 7.65 2.08 -6.17
C ILE A 108 8.59 0.92 -5.93
N VAL A 109 9.81 1.02 -6.48
CA VAL A 109 10.86 0.00 -6.30
C VAL A 109 11.73 0.36 -5.09
N LYS A 110 11.98 -0.61 -4.22
CA LYS A 110 12.90 -0.47 -3.09
C LYS A 110 14.35 -0.61 -3.58
N PRO A 111 15.30 0.12 -3.02
CA PRO A 111 15.13 1.17 -2.02
C PRO A 111 14.59 2.45 -2.65
N PHE A 112 13.82 3.21 -1.89
CA PHE A 112 13.21 4.46 -2.38
C PHE A 112 13.68 5.65 -1.54
N ARG A 113 13.56 6.85 -2.13
CA ARG A 113 13.84 8.09 -1.42
C ARG A 113 12.60 8.54 -0.65
N GLN A 114 12.78 9.06 0.54
CA GLN A 114 11.68 9.52 1.39
C GLN A 114 10.80 10.56 0.67
N ALA A 115 11.44 11.53 0.01
CA ALA A 115 10.70 12.59 -0.70
C ALA A 115 9.80 12.03 -1.79
N LYS A 116 10.29 11.06 -2.57
CA LYS A 116 9.51 10.41 -3.62
C LYS A 116 8.36 9.61 -3.04
N PHE A 117 8.60 8.91 -1.94
CA PHE A 117 7.59 8.11 -1.26
C PHE A 117 6.43 9.01 -0.80
N ILE A 118 6.73 10.10 -0.11
CA ILE A 118 5.71 11.05 0.37
C ILE A 118 4.96 11.69 -0.80
N GLU A 119 5.68 12.08 -1.85
CA GLU A 119 5.06 12.67 -3.04
C GLU A 119 4.02 11.73 -3.66
N ARG A 120 4.36 10.44 -3.80
CA ARG A 120 3.46 9.45 -4.39
C ARG A 120 2.29 9.17 -3.48
N VAL A 121 2.51 9.09 -2.16
CA VAL A 121 1.42 8.91 -1.20
C VAL A 121 0.42 10.06 -1.31
N ASN A 122 0.92 11.28 -1.30
CA ASN A 122 0.06 12.48 -1.43
C ASN A 122 -0.71 12.48 -2.73
N LEU A 123 -0.05 12.14 -3.83
CA LEU A 123 -0.70 12.07 -5.14
C LEU A 123 -1.87 11.09 -5.14
N LEU A 124 -1.68 9.90 -4.59
CA LEU A 124 -2.72 8.87 -4.57
C LEU A 124 -3.86 9.21 -3.62
N LEU A 125 -3.59 10.00 -2.59
CA LEU A 125 -4.62 10.45 -1.65
C LEU A 125 -5.29 11.75 -2.08
N GLY A 126 -4.85 12.35 -3.18
CA GLY A 126 -5.40 13.62 -3.65
C GLY A 126 -5.02 14.80 -2.75
N ILE A 127 -3.90 14.72 -2.07
CA ILE A 127 -3.39 15.78 -1.18
C ILE A 127 -2.31 16.55 -1.91
N GLU A 128 -2.44 17.89 -1.92
CA GLU A 128 -1.37 18.75 -2.43
C GLU A 128 -0.27 18.85 -1.39
N GLY A 129 0.96 18.57 -1.81
CA GLY A 129 2.04 18.59 -0.86
C GLY A 129 3.26 19.35 -1.29
#